data_76e12de6793e9c0b55da16c9cfe0bc0c
#
_entry.id   76e12de6793e9c0b55da16c9cfe0bc0c
#
_cell.length_a   1.000
_cell.length_b   1.000
_cell.length_c   1.000
_cell.angle_alpha   90.00
_cell.angle_beta   90.00
_cell.angle_gamma   90.00
#
_symmetry.space_group_name_H-M   'P 1'
#
loop_
_entity.id
_entity.type
_entity.pdbx_description
1 polymer ?
#
loop_
_entity_poly.entity_id
_entity_poly.type
_entity_poly.pdbx_seq_one_letter_code
_entity_poly.pdbx_strand_id
1 'polypeptide(L)'
;GSEMCIRDRLYSKSPAIESENFRNLLLSFAEDMRVILIMIADRVNVMRQIKDTGNEEDRVKVANEAAYLYAPLAHKLGLYKLKSELEDLSLKYTQRETYYYIKEKLNETKASRDKYIAAFIEPIKKKVAEAGLTFDIKGRTKSIHSIWNKIQKQKTPFEGIYDLFAIRIILDSEPDPAKEKQECWQVYSIVTDMYQPNPKRLRDWLSIPKSNGYESLHITVMGPEGKWVEVQIRTRRMDEIAERGLAAHWRYKGIKGETGLDEWLTSVREALENADNDSLKVMDQFKMDLYEDEVFVFTPKGDLFKLAKGATVLDFAFHIHSKLGCKCIGAKVNGKNVQPVSYTHLRA
;
A
#
# COMPACT_ATOMS: atom_id res chain seq x y z
N GLY A 1 -11.37 31.69 -1.85
CA GLY A 1 -10.67 32.13 -3.08
C GLY A 1 -9.64 31.12 -3.59
N SER A 2 -9.21 30.15 -2.77
CA SER A 2 -8.14 29.18 -3.13
C SER A 2 -8.65 27.92 -3.83
N GLU A 3 -9.86 27.47 -3.56
CA GLU A 3 -10.38 26.21 -4.14
C GLU A 3 -10.63 26.29 -5.66
N MET A 4 -11.12 27.41 -6.15
CA MET A 4 -11.37 27.63 -7.58
C MET A 4 -10.06 27.72 -8.39
N CYS A 5 -8.99 28.28 -7.81
CA CYS A 5 -7.67 28.36 -8.44
C CYS A 5 -6.96 27.01 -8.63
N ILE A 6 -7.16 26.05 -7.73
CA ILE A 6 -6.55 24.70 -7.82
C ILE A 6 -7.26 23.90 -8.92
N ARG A 7 -8.58 23.99 -8.98
CA ARG A 7 -9.40 23.27 -9.96
C ARG A 7 -9.14 23.72 -11.39
N ASP A 8 -9.04 25.02 -11.64
CA ASP A 8 -8.81 25.57 -12.99
C ASP A 8 -7.38 25.34 -13.50
N ARG A 9 -6.39 25.21 -12.61
CA ARG A 9 -4.99 24.96 -12.97
C ARG A 9 -4.71 23.55 -13.48
N LEU A 10 -5.51 22.56 -13.08
CA LEU A 10 -5.33 21.16 -13.47
C LEU A 10 -5.92 20.82 -14.85
N TYR A 11 -6.73 21.68 -15.45
CA TYR A 11 -7.45 21.42 -16.70
C TYR A 11 -6.95 22.22 -17.92
N SER A 12 -5.71 22.67 -17.90
CA SER A 12 -5.09 23.36 -19.02
C SER A 12 -4.83 22.41 -20.19
N LYS A 13 -5.15 22.86 -21.42
CA LYS A 13 -4.99 22.07 -22.67
C LYS A 13 -3.54 21.96 -23.20
N SER A 14 -2.56 22.56 -22.54
CA SER A 14 -1.15 22.54 -22.96
C SER A 14 -0.32 21.63 -22.07
N PRO A 15 0.48 20.67 -22.61
CA PRO A 15 1.35 19.80 -21.81
C PRO A 15 2.34 20.56 -20.91
N ALA A 16 2.84 21.72 -21.35
CA ALA A 16 3.74 22.55 -20.57
C ALA A 16 3.05 23.19 -19.34
N ILE A 17 1.81 23.65 -19.52
CA ILE A 17 1.01 24.24 -18.45
C ILE A 17 0.52 23.15 -17.47
N GLU A 18 0.20 21.96 -17.96
CA GLU A 18 -0.11 20.79 -17.11
C GLU A 18 1.09 20.42 -16.23
N SER A 19 2.30 20.46 -16.78
CA SER A 19 3.54 20.17 -16.09
C SER A 19 3.89 21.22 -15.03
N GLU A 20 3.74 22.51 -15.31
CA GLU A 20 3.97 23.59 -14.35
C GLU A 20 2.93 23.60 -13.24
N ASN A 21 1.66 23.37 -13.55
CA ASN A 21 0.60 23.24 -12.58
C ASN A 21 0.83 22.04 -11.65
N PHE A 22 1.31 20.93 -12.19
CA PHE A 22 1.67 19.75 -11.42
C PHE A 22 2.85 20.02 -10.48
N ARG A 23 3.89 20.73 -10.95
CA ARG A 23 5.01 21.17 -10.13
C ARG A 23 4.56 22.05 -8.95
N ASN A 24 3.73 23.06 -9.22
CA ASN A 24 3.19 23.96 -8.19
C ASN A 24 2.32 23.19 -7.18
N LEU A 25 1.61 22.18 -7.64
CA LEU A 25 0.84 21.27 -6.79
C LEU A 25 1.76 20.46 -5.86
N LEU A 26 2.84 19.89 -6.40
CA LEU A 26 3.83 19.13 -5.62
C LEU A 26 4.55 20.00 -4.59
N LEU A 27 4.88 21.25 -4.94
CA LEU A 27 5.46 22.21 -4.00
C LEU A 27 4.49 22.50 -2.83
N SER A 28 3.21 22.69 -3.11
CA SER A 28 2.18 22.87 -2.07
C SER A 28 2.07 21.62 -1.16
N PHE A 29 2.26 20.42 -1.71
CA PHE A 29 2.29 19.18 -0.91
C PHE A 29 3.50 19.12 0.02
N ALA A 30 4.65 19.56 -0.46
CA ALA A 30 5.88 19.57 0.31
C ALA A 30 5.85 20.59 1.46
N GLU A 31 5.02 21.63 1.34
CA GLU A 31 4.83 22.64 2.41
C GLU A 31 3.88 22.16 3.52
N ASP A 32 2.76 21.54 3.14
CA ASP A 32 1.75 21.10 4.12
C ASP A 32 1.02 19.83 3.66
N MET A 33 1.26 18.76 4.36
CA MET A 33 0.65 17.45 4.10
C MET A 33 -0.88 17.45 4.20
N ARG A 34 -1.47 18.38 4.94
CA ARG A 34 -2.94 18.51 5.03
C ARG A 34 -3.57 18.84 3.69
N VAL A 35 -2.84 19.54 2.82
CA VAL A 35 -3.27 19.83 1.44
C VAL A 35 -3.51 18.54 0.67
N ILE A 36 -2.63 17.54 0.79
CA ILE A 36 -2.79 16.24 0.12
C ILE A 36 -4.07 15.54 0.59
N LEU A 37 -4.34 15.56 1.90
CA LEU A 37 -5.54 14.94 2.47
C LEU A 37 -6.82 15.56 1.91
N ILE A 38 -6.87 16.90 1.83
CA ILE A 38 -8.02 17.64 1.27
C ILE A 38 -8.21 17.26 -0.20
N MET A 39 -7.14 17.20 -0.98
CA MET A 39 -7.20 16.88 -2.39
C MET A 39 -7.61 15.43 -2.66
N ILE A 40 -7.14 14.47 -1.85
CA ILE A 40 -7.60 13.08 -1.95
C ILE A 40 -9.10 13.00 -1.63
N ALA A 41 -9.56 13.70 -0.59
CA ALA A 41 -10.98 13.73 -0.22
C ALA A 41 -11.85 14.36 -1.32
N ASP A 42 -11.41 15.47 -1.90
CA ASP A 42 -12.09 16.10 -3.03
C ASP A 42 -12.15 15.16 -4.25
N ARG A 43 -11.02 14.53 -4.61
CA ARG A 43 -10.97 13.59 -5.73
C ARG A 43 -11.90 12.39 -5.52
N VAL A 44 -11.95 11.84 -4.31
CA VAL A 44 -12.90 10.75 -3.98
C VAL A 44 -14.35 11.22 -4.18
N ASN A 45 -14.67 12.43 -3.71
CA ASN A 45 -16.00 13.00 -3.87
C ASN A 45 -16.35 13.20 -5.35
N VAL A 46 -15.44 13.75 -6.15
CA VAL A 46 -15.60 13.90 -7.60
C VAL A 46 -15.85 12.54 -8.26
N MET A 47 -15.03 11.52 -7.93
CA MET A 47 -15.17 10.19 -8.52
C MET A 47 -16.48 9.48 -8.16
N ARG A 48 -17.07 9.76 -7.01
CA ARG A 48 -18.40 9.25 -6.61
C ARG A 48 -19.53 9.87 -7.42
N GLN A 49 -19.38 11.13 -7.82
CA GLN A 49 -20.42 11.93 -8.49
C GLN A 49 -20.27 12.02 -10.02
N ILE A 50 -19.12 11.68 -10.56
CA ILE A 50 -18.76 11.89 -11.97
C ILE A 50 -19.68 11.13 -12.96
N LYS A 51 -20.43 10.13 -12.50
CA LYS A 51 -21.40 9.39 -13.32
C LYS A 51 -22.50 10.31 -13.90
N ASP A 52 -22.82 11.38 -13.19
CA ASP A 52 -23.93 12.28 -13.47
C ASP A 52 -23.47 13.55 -14.22
N THR A 53 -22.17 13.69 -14.51
CA THR A 53 -21.58 14.91 -15.07
C THR A 53 -20.67 14.62 -16.25
N GLY A 54 -20.62 15.56 -17.22
CA GLY A 54 -19.66 15.55 -18.32
C GLY A 54 -19.91 14.49 -19.39
N ASN A 55 -19.08 14.54 -20.43
CA ASN A 55 -19.03 13.52 -21.47
C ASN A 55 -18.20 12.32 -21.01
N GLU A 56 -18.18 11.25 -21.78
CA GLU A 56 -17.44 10.04 -21.46
C GLU A 56 -15.91 10.26 -21.44
N GLU A 57 -15.42 11.10 -22.33
CA GLU A 57 -13.99 11.41 -22.45
C GLU A 57 -13.48 12.13 -21.20
N ASP A 58 -14.22 13.12 -20.69
CA ASP A 58 -13.87 13.81 -19.45
C ASP A 58 -13.89 12.87 -18.24
N ARG A 59 -14.86 11.95 -18.17
CA ARG A 59 -14.91 10.93 -17.11
C ARG A 59 -13.70 10.01 -17.13
N VAL A 60 -13.29 9.56 -18.31
CA VAL A 60 -12.10 8.71 -18.47
C VAL A 60 -10.82 9.48 -18.10
N LYS A 61 -10.72 10.76 -18.48
CA LYS A 61 -9.59 11.62 -18.11
C LYS A 61 -9.45 11.75 -16.59
N VAL A 62 -10.54 12.10 -15.91
CA VAL A 62 -10.56 12.23 -14.44
C VAL A 62 -10.30 10.89 -13.74
N ALA A 63 -10.80 9.77 -14.28
CA ALA A 63 -10.57 8.45 -13.74
C ALA A 63 -9.10 8.02 -13.89
N ASN A 64 -8.47 8.32 -15.02
CA ASN A 64 -7.05 8.07 -15.22
C ASN A 64 -6.20 8.89 -14.23
N GLU A 65 -6.49 10.17 -14.06
CA GLU A 65 -5.81 11.02 -13.09
C GLU A 65 -5.95 10.48 -11.65
N ALA A 66 -7.16 10.02 -11.27
CA ALA A 66 -7.40 9.40 -9.98
C ALA A 66 -6.57 8.12 -9.78
N ALA A 67 -6.40 7.30 -10.83
CA ALA A 67 -5.60 6.09 -10.78
C ALA A 67 -4.10 6.38 -10.70
N TYR A 68 -3.59 7.34 -11.49
CA TYR A 68 -2.15 7.57 -11.62
C TYR A 68 -1.56 8.49 -10.55
N LEU A 69 -2.35 9.37 -9.95
CA LEU A 69 -1.86 10.35 -8.98
C LEU A 69 -2.46 10.11 -7.59
N TYR A 70 -3.78 10.16 -7.48
CA TYR A 70 -4.43 10.20 -6.16
C TYR A 70 -4.46 8.85 -5.44
N ALA A 71 -4.61 7.74 -6.16
CA ALA A 71 -4.57 6.42 -5.54
C ALA A 71 -3.17 6.07 -5.00
N PRO A 72 -2.05 6.34 -5.73
CA PRO A 72 -0.70 6.21 -5.19
C PRO A 72 -0.42 7.14 -4.01
N LEU A 73 -0.86 8.41 -4.05
CA LEU A 73 -0.76 9.32 -2.92
C LEU A 73 -1.50 8.78 -1.69
N ALA A 74 -2.73 8.31 -1.86
CA ALA A 74 -3.49 7.69 -0.79
C ALA A 74 -2.78 6.44 -0.23
N HIS A 75 -2.12 5.66 -1.09
CA HIS A 75 -1.29 4.53 -0.67
C HIS A 75 -0.10 4.97 0.20
N LYS A 76 0.65 5.96 -0.25
CA LYS A 76 1.81 6.50 0.45
C LYS A 76 1.43 7.03 1.83
N LEU A 77 0.27 7.68 1.95
CA LEU A 77 -0.28 8.18 3.20
C LEU A 77 -0.96 7.09 4.08
N GLY A 78 -0.94 5.83 3.68
CA GLY A 78 -1.59 4.75 4.42
C GLY A 78 -3.13 4.76 4.37
N LEU A 79 -3.74 5.58 3.51
CA LEU A 79 -5.20 5.71 3.34
C LEU A 79 -5.74 4.57 2.45
N TYR A 80 -5.50 3.33 2.84
CA TYR A 80 -5.76 2.14 2.00
C TYR A 80 -7.22 1.98 1.58
N LYS A 81 -8.17 2.45 2.39
CA LYS A 81 -9.60 2.42 2.04
C LYS A 81 -9.89 3.37 0.88
N LEU A 82 -9.42 4.61 0.97
CA LEU A 82 -9.60 5.61 -0.10
C LEU A 82 -8.83 5.23 -1.36
N LYS A 83 -7.62 4.71 -1.21
CA LYS A 83 -6.84 4.13 -2.31
C LYS A 83 -7.63 3.07 -3.07
N SER A 84 -8.18 2.08 -2.36
CA SER A 84 -8.96 1.00 -2.99
C SER A 84 -10.24 1.51 -3.66
N GLU A 85 -10.90 2.50 -3.06
CA GLU A 85 -12.10 3.13 -3.64
C GLU A 85 -11.77 3.91 -4.92
N LEU A 86 -10.69 4.69 -4.92
CA LEU A 86 -10.21 5.41 -6.10
C LEU A 86 -9.86 4.45 -7.24
N GLU A 87 -9.16 3.36 -6.94
CA GLU A 87 -8.81 2.33 -7.92
C GLU A 87 -10.04 1.63 -8.50
N ASP A 88 -11.00 1.25 -7.66
CA ASP A 88 -12.24 0.59 -8.09
C ASP A 88 -13.10 1.52 -8.96
N LEU A 89 -13.24 2.78 -8.56
CA LEU A 89 -13.97 3.79 -9.33
C LEU A 89 -13.26 4.11 -10.65
N SER A 90 -11.93 4.20 -10.65
CA SER A 90 -11.16 4.40 -11.88
C SER A 90 -11.34 3.24 -12.86
N LEU A 91 -11.24 2.01 -12.40
CA LEU A 91 -11.48 0.82 -13.22
C LEU A 91 -12.89 0.81 -13.81
N LYS A 92 -13.88 1.23 -13.01
CA LYS A 92 -15.29 1.31 -13.45
C LYS A 92 -15.48 2.22 -14.67
N TYR A 93 -14.73 3.31 -14.79
CA TYR A 93 -14.85 4.27 -15.89
C TYR A 93 -13.87 3.99 -17.02
N THR A 94 -12.70 3.42 -16.76
CA THR A 94 -11.67 3.13 -17.78
C THR A 94 -11.85 1.77 -18.42
N GLN A 95 -12.35 0.77 -17.68
CA GLN A 95 -12.56 -0.61 -18.13
C GLN A 95 -13.88 -1.17 -17.61
N ARG A 96 -14.96 -0.57 -18.10
CA ARG A 96 -16.32 -0.80 -17.61
C ARG A 96 -16.74 -2.27 -17.64
N GLU A 97 -16.50 -2.96 -18.73
CA GLU A 97 -16.87 -4.38 -18.91
C GLU A 97 -16.18 -5.26 -17.89
N THR A 98 -14.85 -5.08 -17.71
CA THR A 98 -14.05 -5.82 -16.74
C THR A 98 -14.51 -5.57 -15.32
N TYR A 99 -14.82 -4.31 -14.97
CA TYR A 99 -15.32 -3.95 -13.65
C TYR A 99 -16.64 -4.68 -13.33
N TYR A 100 -17.61 -4.63 -14.24
CA TYR A 100 -18.91 -5.26 -14.01
C TYR A 100 -18.83 -6.78 -14.04
N TYR A 101 -18.01 -7.37 -14.91
CA TYR A 101 -17.73 -8.82 -14.91
C TYR A 101 -17.25 -9.29 -13.53
N ILE A 102 -16.20 -8.66 -12.97
CA ILE A 102 -15.67 -9.05 -11.66
C ILE A 102 -16.70 -8.81 -10.55
N LYS A 103 -17.43 -7.70 -10.60
CA LYS A 103 -18.49 -7.38 -9.64
C LYS A 103 -19.61 -8.43 -9.64
N GLU A 104 -20.04 -8.87 -10.80
CA GLU A 104 -21.06 -9.90 -10.96
C GLU A 104 -20.59 -11.24 -10.40
N LYS A 105 -19.38 -11.66 -10.77
CA LYS A 105 -18.74 -12.88 -10.22
C LYS A 105 -18.60 -12.85 -8.70
N LEU A 106 -18.27 -11.70 -8.12
CA LEU A 106 -18.24 -11.53 -6.68
C LEU A 106 -19.63 -11.66 -6.04
N ASN A 107 -20.68 -11.17 -6.70
CA ASN A 107 -22.05 -11.30 -6.21
C ASN A 107 -22.54 -12.74 -6.29
N GLU A 108 -22.33 -13.42 -7.42
CA GLU A 108 -22.69 -14.85 -7.63
C GLU A 108 -22.06 -15.76 -6.56
N THR A 109 -20.79 -15.53 -6.24
CA THR A 109 -20.05 -16.36 -5.27
C THR A 109 -20.20 -15.93 -3.83
N LYS A 110 -20.98 -14.88 -3.52
CA LYS A 110 -21.05 -14.30 -2.18
C LYS A 110 -21.49 -15.29 -1.12
N ALA A 111 -22.60 -15.99 -1.32
CA ALA A 111 -23.17 -16.91 -0.33
C ALA A 111 -22.22 -18.07 0.01
N SER A 112 -21.60 -18.69 -1.03
CA SER A 112 -20.63 -19.78 -0.82
C SER A 112 -19.36 -19.29 -0.13
N ARG A 113 -18.91 -18.09 -0.47
CA ARG A 113 -17.74 -17.46 0.14
C ARG A 113 -18.00 -17.10 1.61
N ASP A 114 -19.16 -16.53 1.94
CA ASP A 114 -19.52 -16.19 3.31
C ASP A 114 -19.63 -17.45 4.18
N LYS A 115 -20.20 -18.55 3.64
CA LYS A 115 -20.23 -19.86 4.31
C LYS A 115 -18.83 -20.41 4.58
N TYR A 116 -17.93 -20.31 3.59
CA TYR A 116 -16.55 -20.76 3.73
C TYR A 116 -15.80 -19.92 4.78
N ILE A 117 -15.96 -18.59 4.76
CA ILE A 117 -15.35 -17.66 5.74
C ILE A 117 -15.82 -18.02 7.15
N ALA A 118 -17.11 -18.25 7.34
CA ALA A 118 -17.67 -18.62 8.65
C ALA A 118 -17.07 -19.96 9.14
N ALA A 119 -17.00 -20.98 8.29
CA ALA A 119 -16.43 -22.28 8.64
C ALA A 119 -14.93 -22.19 8.98
N PHE A 120 -14.17 -21.31 8.30
CA PHE A 120 -12.76 -21.08 8.59
C PHE A 120 -12.54 -20.30 9.90
N ILE A 121 -13.38 -19.32 10.19
CA ILE A 121 -13.24 -18.43 11.37
C ILE A 121 -13.63 -19.15 12.66
N GLU A 122 -14.65 -19.98 12.66
CA GLU A 122 -15.24 -20.53 13.88
C GLU A 122 -14.24 -21.32 14.76
N PRO A 123 -13.41 -22.22 14.20
CA PRO A 123 -12.40 -22.91 14.99
C PRO A 123 -11.32 -21.95 15.57
N ILE A 124 -10.95 -20.91 14.80
CA ILE A 124 -9.97 -19.91 15.25
C ILE A 124 -10.53 -19.12 16.43
N LYS A 125 -11.78 -18.67 16.35
CA LYS A 125 -12.46 -17.95 17.45
C LYS A 125 -12.39 -18.74 18.75
N LYS A 126 -12.72 -20.04 18.69
CA LYS A 126 -12.68 -20.91 19.86
C LYS A 126 -11.29 -20.96 20.48
N LYS A 127 -10.26 -21.21 19.67
CA LYS A 127 -8.87 -21.34 20.14
C LYS A 127 -8.28 -20.03 20.67
N VAL A 128 -8.56 -18.91 20.04
CA VAL A 128 -8.08 -17.60 20.51
C VAL A 128 -8.80 -17.20 21.81
N ALA A 129 -10.09 -17.51 21.95
CA ALA A 129 -10.83 -17.29 23.19
C ALA A 129 -10.33 -18.19 24.34
N GLU A 130 -10.02 -19.48 24.07
CA GLU A 130 -9.41 -20.41 25.03
C GLU A 130 -8.05 -19.90 25.54
N ALA A 131 -7.32 -19.14 24.72
CA ALA A 131 -6.06 -18.50 25.11
C ALA A 131 -6.24 -17.23 25.97
N GLY A 132 -7.49 -16.86 26.31
CA GLY A 132 -7.81 -15.71 27.17
C GLY A 132 -7.68 -14.34 26.46
N LEU A 133 -7.59 -14.32 25.14
CA LEU A 133 -7.48 -13.08 24.36
C LEU A 133 -8.84 -12.50 24.02
N THR A 134 -8.97 -11.18 24.08
CA THR A 134 -10.15 -10.44 23.62
C THR A 134 -9.89 -9.95 22.19
N PHE A 135 -10.82 -10.22 21.28
CA PHE A 135 -10.60 -9.98 19.85
C PHE A 135 -11.91 -9.85 19.06
N ASP A 136 -11.77 -9.31 17.85
CA ASP A 136 -12.79 -9.31 16.80
C ASP A 136 -12.22 -9.98 15.55
N ILE A 137 -13.02 -10.78 14.83
CA ILE A 137 -12.60 -11.39 13.55
C ILE A 137 -13.56 -10.97 12.45
N LYS A 138 -12.98 -10.47 11.35
CA LYS A 138 -13.73 -10.02 10.17
C LYS A 138 -13.19 -10.65 8.89
N GLY A 139 -14.11 -11.11 8.03
CA GLY A 139 -13.79 -11.39 6.64
C GLY A 139 -13.76 -10.10 5.82
N ARG A 140 -12.76 -9.92 4.99
CA ARG A 140 -12.64 -8.79 4.06
C ARG A 140 -12.49 -9.29 2.63
N THR A 141 -13.44 -8.96 1.76
CA THR A 141 -13.31 -9.18 0.32
C THR A 141 -12.30 -8.17 -0.28
N LYS A 142 -11.45 -8.63 -1.18
CA LYS A 142 -10.51 -7.76 -1.90
C LYS A 142 -11.27 -6.84 -2.85
N SER A 143 -10.69 -5.65 -3.13
CA SER A 143 -11.23 -4.69 -4.09
C SER A 143 -11.26 -5.29 -5.50
N ILE A 144 -12.18 -4.82 -6.34
CA ILE A 144 -12.34 -5.27 -7.73
C ILE A 144 -11.05 -5.04 -8.51
N HIS A 145 -10.43 -3.88 -8.35
CA HIS A 145 -9.14 -3.55 -8.97
C HIS A 145 -8.01 -4.50 -8.52
N SER A 146 -7.95 -4.86 -7.23
CA SER A 146 -6.96 -5.82 -6.73
C SER A 146 -7.14 -7.23 -7.34
N ILE A 147 -8.39 -7.64 -7.55
CA ILE A 147 -8.71 -8.91 -8.23
C ILE A 147 -8.31 -8.83 -9.70
N TRP A 148 -8.67 -7.75 -10.39
CA TRP A 148 -8.29 -7.51 -11.78
C TRP A 148 -6.76 -7.57 -11.97
N ASN A 149 -6.00 -6.88 -11.13
CA ASN A 149 -4.54 -6.92 -11.17
C ASN A 149 -3.97 -8.34 -11.01
N LYS A 150 -4.62 -9.19 -10.21
CA LYS A 150 -4.22 -10.59 -10.06
C LYS A 150 -4.53 -11.41 -11.31
N ILE A 151 -5.71 -11.24 -11.90
CA ILE A 151 -6.08 -11.87 -13.17
C ILE A 151 -5.04 -11.53 -14.23
N GLN A 152 -4.65 -10.25 -14.35
CA GLN A 152 -3.65 -9.81 -15.31
C GLN A 152 -2.25 -10.39 -15.04
N LYS A 153 -1.78 -10.32 -13.79
CA LYS A 153 -0.44 -10.79 -13.41
C LYS A 153 -0.28 -12.29 -13.45
N GLN A 154 -1.31 -13.04 -13.07
CA GLN A 154 -1.29 -14.50 -13.00
C GLN A 154 -1.77 -15.14 -14.31
N LYS A 155 -2.35 -14.35 -15.22
CA LYS A 155 -2.97 -14.82 -16.48
C LYS A 155 -3.97 -15.95 -16.25
N THR A 156 -4.75 -15.85 -15.16
CA THR A 156 -5.75 -16.83 -14.75
C THR A 156 -7.15 -16.23 -14.79
N PRO A 157 -8.20 -16.99 -15.09
CA PRO A 157 -9.57 -16.50 -14.97
C PRO A 157 -9.94 -16.20 -13.51
N PHE A 158 -11.08 -15.55 -13.29
CA PHE A 158 -11.57 -15.21 -11.94
C PHE A 158 -11.64 -16.43 -11.02
N GLU A 159 -12.08 -17.56 -11.51
CA GLU A 159 -12.21 -18.82 -10.77
C GLU A 159 -10.86 -19.40 -10.29
N GLY A 160 -9.76 -19.02 -10.94
CA GLY A 160 -8.40 -19.38 -10.56
C GLY A 160 -7.80 -18.50 -9.45
N ILE A 161 -8.50 -17.47 -9.00
CA ILE A 161 -8.05 -16.60 -7.92
C ILE A 161 -8.48 -17.14 -6.55
N TYR A 162 -7.59 -17.82 -5.86
CA TYR A 162 -7.90 -18.48 -4.58
C TYR A 162 -8.01 -17.53 -3.39
N ASP A 163 -7.35 -16.37 -3.41
CA ASP A 163 -7.31 -15.41 -2.31
C ASP A 163 -8.20 -14.18 -2.56
N LEU A 164 -9.48 -14.41 -2.86
CA LEU A 164 -10.48 -13.36 -3.08
C LEU A 164 -10.83 -12.58 -1.80
N PHE A 165 -10.52 -13.14 -0.64
CA PHE A 165 -10.78 -12.54 0.66
C PHE A 165 -9.59 -12.72 1.60
N ALA A 166 -9.56 -11.92 2.65
CA ALA A 166 -8.65 -12.07 3.78
C ALA A 166 -9.45 -12.13 5.08
N ILE A 167 -8.91 -12.81 6.06
CA ILE A 167 -9.42 -12.80 7.42
C ILE A 167 -8.60 -11.83 8.24
N ARG A 168 -9.25 -10.98 8.99
CA ARG A 168 -8.61 -10.02 9.87
C ARG A 168 -8.95 -10.36 11.31
N ILE A 169 -7.94 -10.60 12.14
CA ILE A 169 -8.03 -10.80 13.57
C ILE A 169 -7.54 -9.52 14.25
N ILE A 170 -8.41 -8.87 15.02
CA ILE A 170 -8.13 -7.59 15.68
C ILE A 170 -8.18 -7.85 17.17
N LEU A 171 -7.02 -7.73 17.83
CA LEU A 171 -6.86 -7.95 19.27
C LEU A 171 -7.16 -6.68 20.06
N ASP A 172 -7.81 -6.86 21.20
CA ASP A 172 -8.11 -5.79 22.15
C ASP A 172 -7.02 -5.76 23.24
N SER A 173 -5.80 -5.46 22.83
CA SER A 173 -4.62 -5.43 23.69
C SER A 173 -4.53 -4.12 24.46
N GLU A 174 -3.89 -4.15 25.63
CA GLU A 174 -3.43 -2.92 26.28
C GLU A 174 -2.45 -2.18 25.37
N PRO A 175 -2.42 -0.83 25.41
CA PRO A 175 -1.56 -0.02 24.54
C PRO A 175 -0.08 -0.04 24.97
N ASP A 176 0.50 -1.23 25.07
CA ASP A 176 1.91 -1.50 25.29
C ASP A 176 2.49 -2.20 24.06
N PRO A 177 3.46 -1.60 23.33
CA PRO A 177 4.00 -2.17 22.10
C PRO A 177 4.59 -3.59 22.27
N ALA A 178 5.19 -3.89 23.43
CA ALA A 178 5.75 -5.21 23.69
C ALA A 178 4.65 -6.27 23.83
N LYS A 179 3.58 -5.93 24.58
CA LYS A 179 2.44 -6.80 24.79
C LYS A 179 1.62 -6.97 23.51
N GLU A 180 1.37 -5.90 22.77
CA GLU A 180 0.71 -5.93 21.47
C GLU A 180 1.41 -6.90 20.51
N LYS A 181 2.75 -6.81 20.42
CA LYS A 181 3.55 -7.69 19.58
C LYS A 181 3.47 -9.14 20.05
N GLN A 182 3.62 -9.40 21.36
CA GLN A 182 3.54 -10.73 21.95
C GLN A 182 2.21 -11.40 21.64
N GLU A 183 1.10 -10.70 21.86
CA GLU A 183 -0.25 -11.24 21.61
C GLU A 183 -0.50 -11.54 20.13
N CYS A 184 -0.01 -10.68 19.22
CA CYS A 184 -0.09 -10.96 17.78
C CYS A 184 0.68 -12.25 17.40
N TRP A 185 1.88 -12.46 17.94
CA TRP A 185 2.63 -13.69 17.71
C TRP A 185 2.02 -14.92 18.38
N GLN A 186 1.34 -14.77 19.52
CA GLN A 186 0.55 -15.83 20.13
C GLN A 186 -0.58 -16.28 19.21
N VAL A 187 -1.32 -15.35 18.62
CA VAL A 187 -2.37 -15.67 17.63
C VAL A 187 -1.79 -16.31 16.37
N TYR A 188 -0.61 -15.86 15.92
CA TYR A 188 0.11 -16.51 14.82
C TYR A 188 0.34 -17.99 15.12
N SER A 189 0.87 -18.31 16.32
CA SER A 189 1.08 -19.70 16.74
C SER A 189 -0.21 -20.50 16.71
N ILE A 190 -1.29 -19.97 17.31
CA ILE A 190 -2.59 -20.63 17.32
C ILE A 190 -3.09 -20.94 15.90
N VAL A 191 -3.02 -19.99 14.99
CA VAL A 191 -3.51 -20.18 13.62
C VAL A 191 -2.65 -21.19 12.85
N THR A 192 -1.32 -21.16 13.05
CA THR A 192 -0.38 -22.07 12.35
C THR A 192 -0.34 -23.47 12.93
N ASP A 193 -0.75 -23.66 14.17
CA ASP A 193 -1.01 -24.99 14.76
C ASP A 193 -2.25 -25.67 14.14
N MET A 194 -3.23 -24.86 13.71
CA MET A 194 -4.47 -25.37 13.13
C MET A 194 -4.40 -25.54 11.60
N TYR A 195 -3.67 -24.66 10.93
CA TYR A 195 -3.59 -24.58 9.47
C TYR A 195 -2.17 -24.43 9.00
N GLN A 196 -1.76 -25.24 8.04
CA GLN A 196 -0.38 -25.20 7.53
C GLN A 196 -0.04 -23.85 6.86
N PRO A 197 0.97 -23.12 7.35
CA PRO A 197 1.36 -21.85 6.77
C PRO A 197 2.19 -22.01 5.50
N ASN A 198 2.14 -20.98 4.63
CA ASN A 198 3.09 -20.81 3.54
C ASN A 198 4.24 -19.87 3.99
N PRO A 199 5.44 -20.40 4.29
CA PRO A 199 6.53 -19.57 4.85
C PRO A 199 6.97 -18.44 3.90
N LYS A 200 6.84 -18.64 2.58
CA LYS A 200 7.21 -17.64 1.57
C LYS A 200 6.27 -16.43 1.53
N ARG A 201 5.12 -16.53 2.21
CA ARG A 201 4.09 -15.48 2.24
C ARG A 201 3.91 -14.84 3.61
N LEU A 202 4.77 -15.14 4.57
CA LEU A 202 4.82 -14.43 5.84
C LEU A 202 5.29 -12.98 5.58
N ARG A 203 4.60 -12.01 6.19
CA ARG A 203 4.99 -10.59 6.19
C ARG A 203 4.90 -10.07 7.62
N ASP A 204 6.05 -9.79 8.20
CA ASP A 204 6.18 -9.25 9.54
C ASP A 204 6.35 -7.72 9.50
N TRP A 205 5.22 -7.02 9.53
CA TRP A 205 5.18 -5.57 9.70
C TRP A 205 5.06 -5.15 11.16
N LEU A 206 5.19 -6.08 12.11
CA LEU A 206 5.25 -5.78 13.53
C LEU A 206 6.68 -5.48 13.97
N SER A 207 7.64 -6.26 13.47
CA SER A 207 9.07 -6.08 13.78
C SER A 207 9.65 -4.91 13.00
N ILE A 208 9.19 -4.70 11.78
CA ILE A 208 9.64 -3.61 10.89
C ILE A 208 8.39 -2.96 10.28
N PRO A 209 7.80 -1.96 10.96
CA PRO A 209 6.66 -1.21 10.44
C PRO A 209 6.98 -0.54 9.10
N LYS A 210 5.96 -0.34 8.27
CA LYS A 210 6.13 0.44 7.04
C LYS A 210 6.38 1.92 7.34
N SER A 211 6.95 2.65 6.40
CA SER A 211 7.22 4.10 6.51
C SER A 211 5.99 4.94 6.84
N ASN A 212 4.81 4.48 6.43
CA ASN A 212 3.53 5.13 6.77
C ASN A 212 2.93 4.68 8.12
N GLY A 213 3.71 4.01 8.97
CA GLY A 213 3.29 3.56 10.28
C GLY A 213 2.38 2.32 10.28
N TYR A 214 2.21 1.64 9.13
CA TYR A 214 1.42 0.42 9.06
C TYR A 214 2.09 -0.73 9.79
N GLU A 215 1.39 -1.32 10.75
CA GLU A 215 1.79 -2.49 11.54
C GLU A 215 0.77 -3.62 11.37
N SER A 216 1.21 -4.83 11.09
CA SER A 216 0.37 -6.03 11.03
C SER A 216 1.22 -7.26 10.76
N LEU A 217 0.79 -8.42 11.21
CA LEU A 217 1.36 -9.70 10.83
C LEU A 217 0.46 -10.34 9.77
N HIS A 218 1.01 -10.63 8.59
CA HIS A 218 0.27 -11.28 7.51
C HIS A 218 0.82 -12.68 7.29
N ILE A 219 -0.06 -13.65 7.34
CA ILE A 219 0.22 -15.05 7.03
C ILE A 219 -0.72 -15.55 5.94
N THR A 220 -0.29 -16.52 5.20
CA THR A 220 -1.16 -17.27 4.27
C THR A 220 -1.13 -18.72 4.70
N VAL A 221 -2.30 -19.27 5.00
CA VAL A 221 -2.44 -20.65 5.48
C VAL A 221 -3.33 -21.48 4.55
N MET A 222 -3.13 -22.79 4.56
CA MET A 222 -4.00 -23.73 3.87
C MET A 222 -5.25 -23.98 4.71
N GLY A 223 -6.36 -23.41 4.30
CA GLY A 223 -7.67 -23.60 4.94
C GLY A 223 -8.39 -24.85 4.47
N PRO A 224 -9.64 -25.03 4.89
CA PRO A 224 -10.51 -26.13 4.40
C PRO A 224 -10.56 -26.19 2.88
N GLU A 225 -10.85 -27.36 2.32
CA GLU A 225 -10.94 -27.59 0.88
C GLU A 225 -9.64 -27.27 0.10
N GLY A 226 -8.47 -27.19 0.77
CA GLY A 226 -7.20 -26.91 0.13
C GLY A 226 -7.05 -25.49 -0.42
N LYS A 227 -7.83 -24.53 0.07
CA LYS A 227 -7.80 -23.14 -0.36
C LYS A 227 -6.85 -22.30 0.49
N TRP A 228 -6.00 -21.50 -0.15
CA TRP A 228 -5.14 -20.56 0.56
C TRP A 228 -5.94 -19.37 1.10
N VAL A 229 -5.79 -19.08 2.39
CA VAL A 229 -6.43 -17.97 3.10
C VAL A 229 -5.36 -17.04 3.65
N GLU A 230 -5.47 -15.75 3.33
CA GLU A 230 -4.65 -14.71 3.96
C GLU A 230 -5.27 -14.33 5.30
N VAL A 231 -4.48 -14.39 6.38
CA VAL A 231 -4.86 -13.96 7.73
C VAL A 231 -4.00 -12.77 8.12
N GLN A 232 -4.64 -11.67 8.49
CA GLN A 232 -4.02 -10.43 8.98
C GLN A 232 -4.26 -10.35 10.49
N ILE A 233 -3.20 -10.29 11.27
CA ILE A 233 -3.25 -10.22 12.73
C ILE A 233 -2.70 -8.87 13.16
N ARG A 234 -3.44 -8.15 13.99
CA ARG A 234 -3.08 -6.82 14.50
C ARG A 234 -3.94 -6.42 15.69
N THR A 235 -3.51 -5.44 16.45
CA THR A 235 -4.29 -4.87 17.53
C THR A 235 -5.27 -3.80 17.04
N ARG A 236 -6.17 -3.36 17.91
CA ARG A 236 -7.13 -2.29 17.59
C ARG A 236 -6.44 -0.99 17.22
N ARG A 237 -5.36 -0.61 17.92
CA ARG A 237 -4.52 0.54 17.58
C ARG A 237 -3.95 0.42 16.14
N MET A 238 -3.35 -0.73 15.84
CA MET A 238 -2.78 -1.01 14.50
C MET A 238 -3.87 -1.02 13.41
N ASP A 239 -5.07 -1.52 13.72
CA ASP A 239 -6.22 -1.49 12.80
C ASP A 239 -6.69 -0.06 12.53
N GLU A 240 -6.72 0.79 13.55
CA GLU A 240 -7.08 2.20 13.39
C GLU A 240 -6.06 2.94 12.50
N ILE A 241 -4.76 2.70 12.70
CA ILE A 241 -3.70 3.24 11.83
C ILE A 241 -3.85 2.71 10.39
N ALA A 242 -4.13 1.42 10.22
CA ALA A 242 -4.32 0.81 8.90
C ALA A 242 -5.58 1.32 8.16
N GLU A 243 -6.64 1.69 8.88
CA GLU A 243 -7.89 2.20 8.28
C GLU A 243 -7.87 3.71 8.03
N ARG A 244 -7.19 4.49 8.89
CA ARG A 244 -7.17 5.94 8.87
C ARG A 244 -5.83 6.55 8.44
N GLY A 245 -4.80 5.71 8.26
CA GLY A 245 -3.48 6.14 7.84
C GLY A 245 -2.83 7.13 8.80
N LEU A 246 -2.12 8.11 8.25
CA LEU A 246 -1.41 9.13 9.02
C LEU A 246 -2.28 9.94 9.98
N ALA A 247 -3.55 10.15 9.67
CA ALA A 247 -4.46 10.88 10.55
C ALA A 247 -4.61 10.16 11.91
N ALA A 248 -4.59 8.82 11.93
CA ALA A 248 -4.55 8.05 13.17
C ALA A 248 -3.18 8.12 13.85
N HIS A 249 -2.10 8.07 13.07
CA HIS A 249 -0.74 8.15 13.59
C HIS A 249 -0.50 9.48 14.36
N TRP A 250 -0.98 10.60 13.81
CA TRP A 250 -0.91 11.91 14.49
C TRP A 250 -1.67 11.96 15.81
N ARG A 251 -2.76 11.20 15.92
CA ARG A 251 -3.53 11.10 17.16
C ARG A 251 -2.74 10.42 18.29
N TYR A 252 -1.92 9.42 17.94
CA TYR A 252 -1.16 8.61 18.92
C TYR A 252 0.22 9.19 19.24
N LYS A 253 0.93 9.78 18.26
CA LYS A 253 2.31 10.28 18.40
C LYS A 253 2.45 11.80 18.36
N GLY A 254 1.35 12.53 18.09
CA GLY A 254 1.38 13.98 17.87
C GLY A 254 1.87 14.36 16.46
N ILE A 255 1.69 15.64 16.12
CA ILE A 255 1.98 16.18 14.77
C ILE A 255 3.51 16.27 14.49
N LYS A 256 4.36 16.23 15.52
CA LYS A 256 5.82 16.45 15.41
C LYS A 256 6.67 15.16 15.48
N GLY A 257 6.12 13.99 15.20
CA GLY A 257 6.92 12.77 15.10
C GLY A 257 7.59 12.69 13.73
N GLU A 258 8.92 12.62 13.68
CA GLU A 258 9.67 12.25 12.47
C GLU A 258 9.09 10.93 11.91
N THR A 259 8.43 11.04 10.78
CA THR A 259 7.93 9.89 10.04
C THR A 259 8.78 9.77 8.77
N GLY A 260 8.98 8.56 8.24
CA GLY A 260 9.65 8.37 6.95
C GLY A 260 8.95 9.09 5.78
N LEU A 261 7.80 9.70 6.05
CA LEU A 261 7.09 10.56 5.14
C LEU A 261 7.66 11.98 5.12
N ASP A 262 8.17 12.49 6.25
CA ASP A 262 8.82 13.81 6.30
C ASP A 262 10.13 13.77 5.50
N GLU A 263 10.87 12.65 5.56
CA GLU A 263 12.04 12.41 4.70
C GLU A 263 11.65 12.39 3.23
N TRP A 264 10.56 11.69 2.88
CA TRP A 264 10.07 11.66 1.49
C TRP A 264 9.61 13.04 1.01
N LEU A 265 8.88 13.81 1.81
CA LEU A 265 8.48 15.19 1.46
C LEU A 265 9.70 16.11 1.29
N THR A 266 10.72 15.92 2.13
CA THR A 266 11.99 16.65 1.99
C THR A 266 12.69 16.29 0.69
N SER A 267 12.78 14.99 0.34
CA SER A 267 13.37 14.56 -0.93
C SER A 267 12.60 15.07 -2.15
N VAL A 268 11.27 15.10 -2.08
CA VAL A 268 10.42 15.69 -3.14
C VAL A 268 10.69 17.19 -3.29
N ARG A 269 10.80 17.92 -2.16
CA ARG A 269 11.13 19.35 -2.18
C ARG A 269 12.49 19.60 -2.80
N GLU A 270 13.52 18.89 -2.37
CA GLU A 270 14.87 19.00 -2.90
C GLU A 270 14.93 18.68 -4.40
N ALA A 271 14.23 17.65 -4.85
CA ALA A 271 14.13 17.30 -6.26
C ALA A 271 13.44 18.40 -7.08
N LEU A 272 12.40 19.02 -6.54
CA LEU A 272 11.67 20.12 -7.18
C LEU A 272 12.49 21.44 -7.23
N GLU A 273 13.27 21.72 -6.19
CA GLU A 273 14.13 22.90 -6.09
C GLU A 273 15.36 22.79 -7.03
N ASN A 274 15.91 21.58 -7.18
CA ASN A 274 17.09 21.30 -8.00
C ASN A 274 16.77 21.01 -9.47
N ALA A 275 15.50 20.90 -9.85
CA ALA A 275 15.11 20.63 -11.22
C ALA A 275 15.22 21.90 -12.08
N ASP A 276 16.31 22.01 -12.85
CA ASP A 276 16.44 22.96 -13.95
C ASP A 276 15.32 22.72 -14.98
N ASN A 277 14.23 23.49 -14.91
CA ASN A 277 13.14 23.66 -15.89
C ASN A 277 12.57 22.39 -16.63
N ASP A 278 12.99 21.18 -16.30
CA ASP A 278 12.48 19.93 -16.89
C ASP A 278 11.42 19.28 -16.02
N SER A 279 10.24 19.92 -15.98
CA SER A 279 9.09 19.48 -15.20
C SER A 279 8.61 18.06 -15.55
N LEU A 280 8.95 17.54 -16.75
CA LEU A 280 8.60 16.18 -17.15
C LEU A 280 9.46 15.14 -16.41
N LYS A 281 10.75 15.39 -16.24
CA LYS A 281 11.64 14.49 -15.48
C LYS A 281 11.25 14.43 -14.00
N VAL A 282 10.90 15.60 -13.43
CA VAL A 282 10.41 15.66 -12.04
C VAL A 282 9.12 14.87 -11.87
N MET A 283 8.20 14.98 -12.83
CA MET A 283 6.95 14.23 -12.80
C MET A 283 7.18 12.71 -12.90
N ASP A 284 8.10 12.28 -13.74
CA ASP A 284 8.42 10.86 -13.89
C ASP A 284 9.14 10.33 -12.64
N GLN A 285 10.09 11.09 -12.09
CA GLN A 285 10.75 10.73 -10.82
C GLN A 285 9.75 10.65 -9.67
N PHE A 286 8.88 11.65 -9.52
CA PHE A 286 7.82 11.65 -8.50
C PHE A 286 6.88 10.45 -8.63
N LYS A 287 6.49 10.10 -9.88
CA LYS A 287 5.70 8.89 -10.13
C LYS A 287 6.45 7.64 -9.71
N MET A 288 7.74 7.51 -10.05
CA MET A 288 8.55 6.39 -9.61
C MET A 288 8.57 6.27 -8.09
N ASP A 289 8.82 7.37 -7.38
CA ASP A 289 8.87 7.40 -5.91
C ASP A 289 7.52 7.06 -5.23
N LEU A 290 6.40 7.40 -5.89
CA LEU A 290 5.06 7.03 -5.40
C LEU A 290 4.75 5.54 -5.51
N TYR A 291 5.31 4.88 -6.54
CA TYR A 291 5.05 3.45 -6.81
C TYR A 291 6.06 2.52 -6.15
N GLU A 292 7.11 3.06 -5.51
CA GLU A 292 8.16 2.24 -4.91
C GLU A 292 7.70 1.49 -3.66
N ASP A 293 7.68 0.16 -3.77
CA ASP A 293 7.74 -0.74 -2.62
C ASP A 293 9.16 -0.68 -2.05
N GLU A 294 9.29 -0.64 -0.74
CA GLU A 294 10.58 -0.62 -0.04
C GLU A 294 11.21 -2.02 0.03
N VAL A 295 12.53 -2.07 -0.12
CA VAL A 295 13.34 -3.28 0.08
C VAL A 295 14.30 -3.05 1.23
N PHE A 296 14.33 -3.99 2.17
CA PHE A 296 15.24 -3.94 3.32
C PHE A 296 16.49 -4.78 3.05
N VAL A 297 17.67 -4.19 3.26
CA VAL A 297 18.98 -4.80 3.04
C VAL A 297 19.76 -4.78 4.34
N PHE A 298 20.30 -5.94 4.74
CA PHE A 298 21.17 -6.04 5.90
C PHE A 298 22.63 -6.05 5.48
N THR A 299 23.49 -5.31 6.19
CA THR A 299 24.93 -5.46 6.06
C THR A 299 25.40 -6.73 6.79
N PRO A 300 26.60 -7.25 6.50
CA PRO A 300 27.20 -8.35 7.28
C PRO A 300 27.37 -8.04 8.77
N LYS A 301 27.34 -6.76 9.15
CA LYS A 301 27.40 -6.30 10.55
C LYS A 301 26.03 -6.26 11.22
N GLY A 302 24.96 -6.50 10.48
CA GLY A 302 23.57 -6.46 10.97
C GLY A 302 22.89 -5.10 10.84
N ASP A 303 23.55 -4.08 10.23
CA ASP A 303 22.90 -2.79 10.02
C ASP A 303 21.80 -2.93 8.95
N LEU A 304 20.63 -2.36 9.22
CA LEU A 304 19.49 -2.38 8.34
C LEU A 304 19.45 -1.11 7.48
N PHE A 305 19.37 -1.28 6.18
CA PHE A 305 19.17 -0.20 5.22
C PHE A 305 17.88 -0.40 4.46
N LYS A 306 17.19 0.70 4.21
CA LYS A 306 15.95 0.77 3.48
C LYS A 306 16.23 1.36 2.10
N LEU A 307 15.83 0.67 1.05
CA LEU A 307 16.01 1.07 -0.34
C LEU A 307 14.70 0.98 -1.09
N ALA A 308 14.60 1.69 -2.20
CA ALA A 308 13.50 1.55 -3.13
C ALA A 308 13.51 0.17 -3.81
N LYS A 309 12.34 -0.38 -4.11
CA LYS A 309 12.23 -1.62 -4.89
C LYS A 309 12.73 -1.38 -6.31
N GLY A 310 13.68 -2.19 -6.74
CA GLY A 310 14.40 -1.97 -8.00
C GLY A 310 15.73 -1.27 -7.83
N ALA A 311 16.06 -0.84 -6.61
CA ALA A 311 17.39 -0.36 -6.29
C ALA A 311 18.44 -1.42 -6.63
N THR A 312 19.54 -0.97 -7.16
CA THR A 312 20.67 -1.82 -7.54
C THR A 312 21.69 -1.90 -6.41
N VAL A 313 22.67 -2.78 -6.55
CA VAL A 313 23.82 -2.83 -5.66
C VAL A 313 24.60 -1.52 -5.67
N LEU A 314 24.60 -0.82 -6.79
CA LEU A 314 25.25 0.49 -6.94
C LEU A 314 24.53 1.56 -6.11
N ASP A 315 23.20 1.59 -6.15
CA ASP A 315 22.38 2.49 -5.32
C ASP A 315 22.65 2.26 -3.84
N PHE A 316 22.73 0.99 -3.41
CA PHE A 316 23.10 0.64 -2.04
C PHE A 316 24.51 1.12 -1.68
N ALA A 317 25.49 0.97 -2.57
CA ALA A 317 26.85 1.42 -2.32
C ALA A 317 26.95 2.95 -2.17
N PHE A 318 26.21 3.72 -2.97
CA PHE A 318 26.07 5.19 -2.84
C PHE A 318 25.34 5.58 -1.56
N HIS A 319 24.33 4.83 -1.18
CA HIS A 319 23.57 5.08 0.06
C HIS A 319 24.46 4.92 1.31
N ILE A 320 25.40 3.97 1.31
CA ILE A 320 26.38 3.82 2.40
C ILE A 320 27.39 4.99 2.37
N HIS A 321 28.01 5.23 1.25
CA HIS A 321 29.00 6.33 1.09
C HIS A 321 29.36 6.58 -0.38
N SER A 322 29.41 7.84 -0.79
CA SER A 322 29.71 8.25 -2.20
C SER A 322 31.01 7.67 -2.74
N LYS A 323 32.10 7.63 -1.94
CA LYS A 323 33.36 7.02 -2.36
C LYS A 323 33.24 5.50 -2.57
N LEU A 324 32.36 4.82 -1.85
CA LEU A 324 32.11 3.40 -2.04
C LEU A 324 31.32 3.17 -3.33
N GLY A 325 30.32 3.99 -3.60
CA GLY A 325 29.56 3.98 -4.84
C GLY A 325 30.46 4.17 -6.08
N CYS A 326 31.31 5.20 -6.07
CA CYS A 326 32.25 5.47 -7.18
C CYS A 326 33.26 4.34 -7.44
N LYS A 327 33.55 3.48 -6.46
CA LYS A 327 34.50 2.37 -6.58
C LYS A 327 33.81 0.99 -6.64
N CYS A 328 32.48 0.96 -6.69
CA CYS A 328 31.73 -0.28 -6.68
C CYS A 328 31.90 -1.03 -8.00
N ILE A 329 32.57 -2.17 -7.95
CA ILE A 329 32.74 -3.10 -9.07
C ILE A 329 31.84 -4.33 -8.95
N GLY A 330 31.17 -4.52 -7.83
CA GLY A 330 30.27 -5.63 -7.52
C GLY A 330 30.04 -5.77 -6.04
N ALA A 331 29.18 -6.69 -5.66
CA ALA A 331 28.92 -7.06 -4.26
C ALA A 331 28.63 -8.55 -4.12
N LYS A 332 28.62 -9.00 -2.88
CA LYS A 332 28.16 -10.34 -2.53
C LYS A 332 26.80 -10.24 -1.83
N VAL A 333 25.74 -10.71 -2.50
CA VAL A 333 24.36 -10.68 -1.99
C VAL A 333 23.90 -12.11 -1.74
N ASN A 334 23.49 -12.41 -0.50
CA ASN A 334 23.08 -13.76 -0.10
C ASN A 334 24.09 -14.85 -0.51
N GLY A 335 25.38 -14.55 -0.36
CA GLY A 335 26.47 -15.48 -0.71
C GLY A 335 26.84 -15.54 -2.20
N LYS A 336 26.12 -14.86 -3.10
CA LYS A 336 26.37 -14.83 -4.55
C LYS A 336 27.00 -13.50 -4.99
N ASN A 337 27.99 -13.58 -5.88
CA ASN A 337 28.57 -12.39 -6.48
C ASN A 337 27.59 -11.81 -7.52
N VAL A 338 27.34 -10.50 -7.45
CA VAL A 338 26.43 -9.77 -8.33
C VAL A 338 27.11 -8.51 -8.88
N GLN A 339 26.70 -8.09 -10.07
CA GLN A 339 27.21 -6.87 -10.70
C GLN A 339 26.59 -5.62 -10.06
N PRO A 340 27.23 -4.42 -10.17
CA PRO A 340 26.73 -3.19 -9.58
C PRO A 340 25.32 -2.80 -10.01
N VAL A 341 24.97 -3.05 -11.27
CA VAL A 341 23.63 -2.75 -11.83
C VAL A 341 22.63 -3.91 -11.70
N SER A 342 23.00 -4.97 -10.99
CA SER A 342 22.05 -6.06 -10.69
C SER A 342 20.99 -5.57 -9.71
N TYR A 343 19.72 -5.78 -10.04
CA TYR A 343 18.62 -5.46 -9.16
C TYR A 343 18.70 -6.27 -7.87
N THR A 344 18.54 -5.60 -6.74
CA THR A 344 18.40 -6.24 -5.46
C THR A 344 17.01 -6.89 -5.35
N HIS A 345 16.78 -7.99 -6.06
CA HIS A 345 15.64 -8.86 -5.78
C HIS A 345 15.94 -9.63 -4.49
N LEU A 346 16.08 -8.90 -3.40
CA LEU A 346 16.15 -9.50 -2.08
C LEU A 346 14.73 -9.89 -1.68
N ARG A 347 14.35 -11.11 -2.00
CA ARG A 347 13.33 -11.81 -1.22
C ARG A 347 13.97 -12.15 0.13
N ALA A 348 13.58 -11.39 1.15
CA ALA A 348 13.68 -11.87 2.51
C ALA A 348 12.77 -13.10 2.65
#